data_9117569d11ef81005adfdf654ae1003c
#
_entry.id   9117569d11ef81005adfdf654ae1003c
#
_cell.length_a   1.000
_cell.length_b   1.000
_cell.length_c   1.000
_cell.angle_alpha   90.00
_cell.angle_beta   90.00
_cell.angle_gamma   90.00
#
_symmetry.space_group_name_H-M   'P 1'
#
loop_
_entity.id
_entity.type
_entity.pdbx_description
1 polymer ?
#
loop_
_entity_poly.entity_id
_entity_poly.type
_entity_poly.pdbx_seq_one_letter_code
_entity_poly.pdbx_strand_id
1 'polypeptide(L)'
;SEQSLHRDTPVFCTSPGDRYMGVWTALDAVDDSNGPLRVVPRSHLLPPIDVQALRRKVFGDGPVSAMSPEGWTAYQDAVARQCEEAGLQPQAVHVQPGDVIVWHPQLFHGGAPHPSAGTRRSVVMHVTPKSMPVGHMDVFYGQTPSAEKAPWRYYRRGRREIARFGQVDFGHEYTRRTWFLRKA
;
A
#
# COMPACT_ATOMS: atom_id res chain seq x y z
N SER A 1 -8.20 13.52 -0.26
CA SER A 1 -7.61 13.39 1.09
C SER A 1 -6.11 13.30 0.95
N GLU A 2 -5.38 13.99 1.83
CA GLU A 2 -3.94 13.88 1.95
C GLU A 2 -3.57 12.49 2.49
N GLN A 3 -2.44 11.95 2.02
CA GLN A 3 -1.85 10.73 2.54
C GLN A 3 -0.37 10.96 2.77
N SER A 4 0.08 10.80 4.01
CA SER A 4 1.50 10.92 4.36
C SER A 4 2.35 9.98 3.53
N LEU A 5 3.61 10.34 3.32
CA LEU A 5 4.57 9.46 2.65
C LEU A 5 4.72 8.14 3.41
N HIS A 6 4.66 7.03 2.69
CA HIS A 6 4.71 5.68 3.27
C HIS A 6 5.17 4.64 2.25
N ARG A 7 5.51 3.47 2.73
CA ARG A 7 5.58 2.22 1.96
C ARG A 7 4.41 1.34 2.37
N ASP A 8 3.79 0.68 1.41
CA ASP A 8 2.67 -0.23 1.68
C ASP A 8 3.10 -1.53 2.39
N THR A 9 4.38 -1.86 2.29
CA THR A 9 4.94 -3.16 2.68
C THR A 9 4.54 -3.69 4.05
N PRO A 10 4.46 -2.90 5.14
CA PRO A 10 4.03 -3.47 6.41
C PRO A 10 2.59 -3.97 6.41
N VAL A 11 1.71 -3.36 5.61
CA VAL A 11 0.29 -3.72 5.51
C VAL A 11 0.05 -4.78 4.45
N PHE A 12 0.82 -4.72 3.37
CA PHE A 12 0.77 -5.67 2.27
C PHE A 12 2.16 -6.27 2.03
N CYS A 13 2.45 -7.38 2.68
CA CYS A 13 3.69 -8.11 2.44
C CYS A 13 3.42 -9.43 1.70
N THR A 14 4.36 -9.84 0.86
CA THR A 14 4.30 -11.12 0.15
C THR A 14 5.44 -12.03 0.58
N SER A 15 5.29 -13.33 0.38
CA SER A 15 6.34 -14.30 0.63
C SER A 15 6.58 -15.17 -0.62
N PRO A 16 7.75 -15.05 -1.26
CA PRO A 16 8.86 -14.14 -0.95
C PRO A 16 8.49 -12.68 -1.11
N GLY A 17 9.26 -11.78 -0.47
CA GLY A 17 9.00 -10.35 -0.41
C GLY A 17 8.94 -9.64 -1.76
N ASP A 18 8.29 -8.47 -1.79
CA ASP A 18 8.24 -7.54 -2.92
C ASP A 18 7.67 -8.11 -4.23
N ARG A 19 6.72 -9.06 -4.11
CA ARG A 19 6.06 -9.69 -5.25
C ARG A 19 4.69 -9.09 -5.56
N TYR A 20 4.58 -7.78 -5.41
CA TYR A 20 3.40 -7.01 -5.84
C TYR A 20 3.83 -5.67 -6.44
N MET A 21 2.91 -4.99 -7.08
CA MET A 21 3.05 -3.63 -7.57
C MET A 21 1.84 -2.83 -7.16
N GLY A 22 2.04 -1.56 -6.81
CA GLY A 22 0.96 -0.60 -6.76
C GLY A 22 0.64 -0.12 -8.18
N VAL A 23 -0.64 0.02 -8.48
CA VAL A 23 -1.13 0.53 -9.77
C VAL A 23 -2.17 1.60 -9.50
N TRP A 24 -1.95 2.78 -10.04
CA TRP A 24 -2.85 3.92 -9.91
C TRP A 24 -3.21 4.46 -11.28
N THR A 25 -4.48 4.52 -11.60
CA THR A 25 -5.00 4.98 -12.89
C THR A 25 -5.73 6.30 -12.70
N ALA A 26 -5.32 7.33 -13.40
CA ALA A 26 -5.98 8.63 -13.41
C ALA A 26 -7.30 8.56 -14.21
N LEU A 27 -8.39 9.02 -13.62
CA LEU A 27 -9.65 9.23 -14.32
C LEU A 27 -9.87 10.73 -14.63
N ASP A 28 -9.16 11.60 -13.93
CA ASP A 28 -9.13 13.05 -14.15
C ASP A 28 -7.68 13.50 -14.31
N ALA A 29 -7.46 14.67 -14.91
CA ALA A 29 -6.14 15.31 -14.92
C ALA A 29 -5.71 15.63 -13.49
N VAL A 30 -4.42 15.47 -13.20
CA VAL A 30 -3.85 15.62 -11.86
C VAL A 30 -2.62 16.51 -11.91
N ASP A 31 -2.67 17.57 -11.10
CA ASP A 31 -1.59 18.54 -10.90
C ASP A 31 -1.56 19.03 -9.44
N ASP A 32 -0.76 20.04 -9.16
CA ASP A 32 -0.59 20.58 -7.81
C ASP A 32 -1.87 21.18 -7.22
N SER A 33 -2.85 21.52 -8.04
CA SER A 33 -4.11 22.11 -7.59
C SER A 33 -5.09 21.09 -7.02
N ASN A 34 -4.92 19.79 -7.32
CA ASN A 34 -5.90 18.77 -6.93
C ASN A 34 -5.30 17.52 -6.27
N GLY A 35 -4.12 17.65 -5.68
CA GLY A 35 -3.52 16.63 -4.84
C GLY A 35 -2.88 15.48 -5.61
N PRO A 36 -1.74 15.72 -6.27
CA PRO A 36 -1.02 14.70 -7.03
C PRO A 36 -0.44 13.61 -6.11
N LEU A 37 -0.12 12.46 -6.69
CA LEU A 37 0.77 11.53 -6.04
C LEU A 37 2.14 12.17 -5.84
N ARG A 38 2.73 11.90 -4.68
CA ARG A 38 4.11 12.25 -4.35
C ARG A 38 4.91 10.97 -4.24
N VAL A 39 6.05 10.93 -4.90
CA VAL A 39 6.97 9.80 -4.85
C VAL A 39 8.35 10.30 -4.44
N VAL A 40 9.11 9.48 -3.74
CA VAL A 40 10.53 9.74 -3.47
C VAL A 40 11.34 8.87 -4.42
N PRO A 41 11.82 9.42 -5.56
CA PRO A 41 12.54 8.65 -6.56
C PRO A 41 13.77 7.97 -5.96
N ARG A 42 14.03 6.71 -6.38
CA ARG A 42 15.14 5.88 -5.90
C ARG A 42 15.03 5.38 -4.45
N SER A 43 14.03 5.75 -3.68
CA SER A 43 13.85 5.26 -2.30
C SER A 43 13.69 3.73 -2.21
N HIS A 44 13.25 3.07 -3.28
CA HIS A 44 13.17 1.61 -3.38
C HIS A 44 14.54 0.92 -3.53
N LEU A 45 15.62 1.68 -3.78
CA LEU A 45 16.99 1.19 -3.89
C LEU A 45 17.78 1.33 -2.57
N LEU A 46 17.19 1.96 -1.56
CA LEU A 46 17.81 2.08 -0.25
C LEU A 46 17.96 0.71 0.42
N PRO A 47 18.94 0.55 1.30
CA PRO A 47 19.10 -0.69 2.06
C PRO A 47 17.81 -1.07 2.79
N PRO A 48 17.53 -2.37 2.97
CA PRO A 48 16.35 -2.79 3.72
C PRO A 48 16.41 -2.31 5.18
N ILE A 49 15.26 -1.95 5.73
CA ILE A 49 15.11 -1.69 7.16
C ILE A 49 15.35 -2.98 7.95
N ASP A 50 16.11 -2.92 9.03
CA ASP A 50 16.20 -4.03 9.99
C ASP A 50 14.87 -4.16 10.75
N VAL A 51 13.95 -4.92 10.15
CA VAL A 51 12.60 -5.16 10.68
C VAL A 51 12.66 -5.86 12.04
N GLN A 52 13.65 -6.73 12.28
CA GLN A 52 13.76 -7.44 13.54
C GLN A 52 14.25 -6.54 14.67
N ALA A 53 15.20 -5.65 14.39
CA ALA A 53 15.59 -4.63 15.37
C ALA A 53 14.42 -3.68 15.68
N LEU A 54 13.66 -3.28 14.64
CA LEU A 54 12.49 -2.43 14.80
C LEU A 54 11.40 -3.13 15.65
N ARG A 55 11.13 -4.40 15.37
CA ARG A 55 10.21 -5.23 16.15
C ARG A 55 10.58 -5.25 17.64
N ARG A 56 11.83 -5.57 17.93
CA ARG A 56 12.30 -5.61 19.33
C ARG A 56 12.12 -4.27 20.03
N LYS A 57 12.40 -3.17 19.32
CA LYS A 57 12.29 -1.81 19.87
C LYS A 57 10.85 -1.43 20.18
N VAL A 58 9.91 -1.77 19.29
CA VAL A 58 8.50 -1.32 19.38
C VAL A 58 7.67 -2.26 20.25
N PHE A 59 7.82 -3.55 20.09
CA PHE A 59 6.95 -4.56 20.70
C PHE A 59 7.63 -5.42 21.77
N GLY A 60 8.97 -5.44 21.83
CA GLY A 60 9.70 -6.38 22.67
C GLY A 60 9.29 -7.82 22.33
N ASP A 61 8.83 -8.57 23.35
CA ASP A 61 8.27 -9.92 23.22
C ASP A 61 6.73 -9.91 23.03
N GLY A 62 6.12 -8.72 22.98
CA GLY A 62 4.69 -8.56 22.86
C GLY A 62 4.13 -8.97 21.49
N PRO A 63 2.81 -9.17 21.40
CA PRO A 63 2.14 -9.54 20.17
C PRO A 63 2.12 -8.36 19.18
N VAL A 64 2.15 -8.69 17.89
CA VAL A 64 1.94 -7.74 16.80
C VAL A 64 0.61 -8.06 16.12
N SER A 65 -0.30 -7.11 16.10
CA SER A 65 -1.57 -7.26 15.37
C SER A 65 -1.35 -7.10 13.86
N ALA A 66 -2.24 -7.66 13.05
CA ALA A 66 -2.21 -7.50 11.60
C ALA A 66 -2.26 -6.02 11.15
N MET A 67 -2.81 -5.14 12.01
CA MET A 67 -2.86 -3.69 11.82
C MET A 67 -2.44 -3.01 13.14
N SER A 68 -1.16 -2.68 13.26
CA SER A 68 -0.60 -1.99 14.42
C SER A 68 -0.22 -0.54 14.04
N PRO A 69 -0.88 0.48 14.61
CA PRO A 69 -0.50 1.86 14.36
C PRO A 69 0.95 2.16 14.77
N GLU A 70 1.42 1.59 15.88
CA GLU A 70 2.78 1.78 16.39
C GLU A 70 3.81 1.15 15.44
N GLY A 71 3.54 -0.08 14.98
CA GLY A 71 4.38 -0.78 14.02
C GLY A 71 4.42 -0.07 12.66
N TRP A 72 3.27 0.44 12.22
CA TRP A 72 3.20 1.26 11.02
C TRP A 72 4.06 2.51 11.13
N THR A 73 3.82 3.34 12.15
CA THR A 73 4.54 4.60 12.36
C THR A 73 6.04 4.37 12.45
N ALA A 74 6.47 3.41 13.28
CA ALA A 74 7.89 3.13 13.47
C ALA A 74 8.61 2.73 12.17
N TYR A 75 7.95 1.97 11.30
CA TYR A 75 8.52 1.59 10.01
C TYR A 75 8.59 2.79 9.06
N GLN A 76 7.52 3.59 8.95
CA GLN A 76 7.52 4.75 8.07
C GLN A 76 8.54 5.80 8.50
N ASP A 77 8.70 6.03 9.80
CA ASP A 77 9.73 6.92 10.33
C ASP A 77 11.15 6.44 10.01
N ALA A 78 11.38 5.12 10.06
CA ALA A 78 12.67 4.57 9.68
C ALA A 78 12.96 4.77 8.19
N VAL A 79 11.97 4.61 7.31
CA VAL A 79 12.10 4.86 5.88
C VAL A 79 12.32 6.36 5.61
N ALA A 80 11.58 7.24 6.28
CA ALA A 80 11.72 8.69 6.13
C ALA A 80 13.15 9.13 6.47
N ARG A 81 13.68 8.67 7.61
CA ARG A 81 15.08 8.97 8.00
C ARG A 81 16.09 8.49 6.96
N GLN A 82 15.95 7.26 6.43
CA GLN A 82 16.83 6.80 5.36
C GLN A 82 16.79 7.68 4.12
N CYS A 83 15.59 8.14 3.73
CA CYS A 83 15.45 9.04 2.59
C CYS A 83 16.13 10.39 2.84
N GLU A 84 15.98 10.95 4.05
CA GLU A 84 16.64 12.20 4.47
C GLU A 84 18.16 12.07 4.47
N GLU A 85 18.69 11.02 5.09
CA GLU A 85 20.14 10.72 5.14
C GLU A 85 20.73 10.52 3.75
N ALA A 86 19.96 9.97 2.81
CA ALA A 86 20.35 9.82 1.42
C ALA A 86 20.13 11.08 0.55
N GLY A 87 19.59 12.16 1.12
CA GLY A 87 19.29 13.40 0.39
C GLY A 87 18.17 13.27 -0.64
N LEU A 88 17.31 12.25 -0.51
CA LEU A 88 16.20 12.02 -1.43
C LEU A 88 15.01 12.92 -1.08
N GLN A 89 14.41 13.51 -2.12
CA GLN A 89 13.28 14.44 -1.95
C GLN A 89 12.04 13.93 -2.66
N PRO A 90 10.84 14.17 -2.09
CA PRO A 90 9.59 13.85 -2.74
C PRO A 90 9.35 14.74 -3.96
N GLN A 91 8.78 14.15 -5.00
CA GLN A 91 8.39 14.81 -6.24
C GLN A 91 6.92 14.56 -6.53
N ALA A 92 6.19 15.58 -6.98
CA ALA A 92 4.83 15.45 -7.47
C ALA A 92 4.82 14.76 -8.83
N VAL A 93 3.80 13.92 -9.06
CA VAL A 93 3.59 13.24 -10.34
C VAL A 93 2.31 13.78 -10.97
N HIS A 94 2.46 14.56 -12.04
CA HIS A 94 1.35 15.12 -12.81
C HIS A 94 0.98 14.15 -13.94
N VAL A 95 -0.31 13.92 -14.13
CA VAL A 95 -0.81 12.96 -15.13
C VAL A 95 -2.10 13.43 -15.79
N GLN A 96 -2.40 12.86 -16.96
CA GLN A 96 -3.62 13.08 -17.71
C GLN A 96 -4.61 11.90 -17.52
N PRO A 97 -5.91 12.11 -17.81
CA PRO A 97 -6.88 11.02 -17.78
C PRO A 97 -6.44 9.84 -18.66
N GLY A 98 -6.47 8.64 -18.09
CA GLY A 98 -6.00 7.41 -18.72
C GLY A 98 -4.55 7.03 -18.46
N ASP A 99 -3.74 7.96 -17.92
CA ASP A 99 -2.38 7.61 -17.49
C ASP A 99 -2.40 6.62 -16.33
N VAL A 100 -1.40 5.74 -16.32
CA VAL A 100 -1.23 4.71 -15.30
C VAL A 100 0.15 4.84 -14.66
N ILE A 101 0.17 4.99 -13.34
CA ILE A 101 1.39 4.96 -12.54
C ILE A 101 1.53 3.56 -11.96
N VAL A 102 2.68 2.92 -12.15
CA VAL A 102 3.02 1.64 -11.53
C VAL A 102 4.25 1.86 -10.65
N TRP A 103 4.19 1.42 -9.40
CA TRP A 103 5.32 1.58 -8.48
C TRP A 103 5.72 0.30 -7.79
N HIS A 104 7.00 0.25 -7.46
CA HIS A 104 7.61 -0.83 -6.67
C HIS A 104 7.13 -0.78 -5.21
N PRO A 105 6.92 -1.91 -4.52
CA PRO A 105 6.47 -1.96 -3.12
C PRO A 105 7.32 -1.13 -2.16
N GLN A 106 8.60 -1.03 -2.41
CA GLN A 106 9.55 -0.29 -1.58
C GLN A 106 9.67 1.20 -1.96
N LEU A 107 8.92 1.69 -2.95
CA LEU A 107 8.90 3.11 -3.26
C LEU A 107 8.17 3.88 -2.14
N PHE A 108 8.85 4.86 -1.55
CA PHE A 108 8.25 5.77 -0.58
C PHE A 108 7.38 6.77 -1.33
N HIS A 109 6.08 6.76 -1.05
CA HIS A 109 5.09 7.51 -1.81
C HIS A 109 3.93 7.97 -0.91
N GLY A 110 3.08 8.84 -1.43
CA GLY A 110 1.90 9.34 -0.71
C GLY A 110 1.04 10.21 -1.62
N GLY A 111 0.08 10.91 -1.05
CA GLY A 111 -0.79 11.83 -1.76
C GLY A 111 -0.64 13.25 -1.21
N ALA A 112 -0.44 14.23 -2.07
CA ALA A 112 -0.45 15.62 -1.66
C ALA A 112 -1.83 16.07 -1.17
N PRO A 113 -1.93 17.15 -0.38
CA PRO A 113 -3.20 17.77 -0.04
C PRO A 113 -4.02 18.10 -1.28
N HIS A 114 -5.33 18.05 -1.15
CA HIS A 114 -6.27 18.44 -2.19
C HIS A 114 -6.89 19.80 -1.82
N PRO A 115 -6.28 20.91 -2.21
CA PRO A 115 -6.68 22.23 -1.75
C PRO A 115 -7.95 22.75 -2.43
N SER A 116 -8.30 22.23 -3.60
CA SER A 116 -9.47 22.68 -4.34
C SER A 116 -10.77 22.05 -3.83
N ALA A 117 -11.90 22.72 -4.08
CA ALA A 117 -13.24 22.21 -3.76
C ALA A 117 -13.71 21.09 -4.71
N GLY A 118 -12.97 20.81 -5.77
CA GLY A 118 -13.30 19.77 -6.76
C GLY A 118 -13.05 18.36 -6.27
N THR A 119 -13.33 17.39 -7.12
CA THR A 119 -13.02 15.98 -6.90
C THR A 119 -11.94 15.54 -7.87
N ARG A 120 -11.06 14.64 -7.43
CA ARG A 120 -10.10 13.94 -8.26
C ARG A 120 -10.38 12.44 -8.18
N ARG A 121 -10.75 11.85 -9.29
CA ARG A 121 -11.10 10.44 -9.37
C ARG A 121 -9.92 9.63 -9.87
N SER A 122 -9.71 8.51 -9.24
CA SER A 122 -8.67 7.54 -9.60
C SER A 122 -9.07 6.13 -9.19
N VAL A 123 -8.44 5.14 -9.79
CA VAL A 123 -8.52 3.75 -9.37
C VAL A 123 -7.16 3.33 -8.86
N VAL A 124 -7.12 2.80 -7.64
CA VAL A 124 -5.90 2.29 -7.01
C VAL A 124 -6.06 0.80 -6.73
N MET A 125 -5.04 0.02 -7.03
CA MET A 125 -5.02 -1.40 -6.72
C MET A 125 -3.58 -1.88 -6.47
N HIS A 126 -3.45 -2.94 -5.69
CA HIS A 126 -2.23 -3.74 -5.65
C HIS A 126 -2.42 -4.98 -6.50
N VAL A 127 -1.43 -5.28 -7.33
CA VAL A 127 -1.43 -6.47 -8.19
C VAL A 127 -0.29 -7.39 -7.78
N THR A 128 -0.59 -8.68 -7.68
CA THR A 128 0.36 -9.72 -7.26
C THR A 128 0.15 -10.96 -8.12
N PRO A 129 1.16 -11.84 -8.30
CA PRO A 129 0.96 -13.12 -8.95
C PRO A 129 -0.15 -13.94 -8.27
N LYS A 130 -0.96 -14.63 -9.07
CA LYS A 130 -2.18 -15.33 -8.65
C LYS A 130 -2.02 -16.23 -7.42
N SER A 131 -0.89 -16.92 -7.30
CA SER A 131 -0.63 -17.88 -6.22
C SER A 131 0.17 -17.29 -5.06
N MET A 132 0.43 -15.99 -5.07
CA MET A 132 1.28 -15.37 -4.08
C MET A 132 0.55 -15.21 -2.74
N PRO A 133 1.08 -15.73 -1.63
CA PRO A 133 0.59 -15.41 -0.30
C PRO A 133 0.77 -13.93 0.01
N VAL A 134 -0.25 -13.34 0.62
CA VAL A 134 -0.23 -11.95 1.10
C VAL A 134 -0.43 -11.98 2.61
N GLY A 135 0.43 -11.29 3.33
CA GLY A 135 0.35 -11.11 4.77
C GLY A 135 0.23 -9.64 5.15
N HIS A 136 0.10 -9.40 6.44
CA HIS A 136 -0.01 -8.09 7.05
C HIS A 136 1.11 -7.89 8.08
N MET A 137 0.98 -6.92 8.98
CA MET A 137 2.05 -6.54 9.89
C MET A 137 2.51 -7.66 10.82
N ASP A 138 1.63 -8.54 11.26
CA ASP A 138 1.97 -9.72 12.07
C ASP A 138 2.93 -10.66 11.32
N VAL A 139 2.70 -10.86 10.02
CA VAL A 139 3.61 -11.61 9.14
C VAL A 139 4.87 -10.81 8.84
N PHE A 140 4.73 -9.53 8.56
CA PHE A 140 5.84 -8.65 8.24
C PHE A 140 6.87 -8.58 9.38
N TYR A 141 6.42 -8.46 10.62
CA TYR A 141 7.27 -8.47 11.80
C TYR A 141 7.65 -9.87 12.31
N GLY A 142 7.27 -10.92 11.57
CA GLY A 142 7.70 -12.28 11.84
C GLY A 142 7.02 -12.97 13.02
N GLN A 143 5.84 -12.49 13.46
CA GLN A 143 5.06 -13.12 14.52
C GLN A 143 4.22 -14.28 14.01
N THR A 144 3.60 -14.09 12.85
CA THR A 144 2.79 -15.10 12.19
C THR A 144 3.55 -15.65 11.00
N PRO A 145 3.67 -16.96 10.82
CA PRO A 145 4.23 -17.53 9.61
C PRO A 145 3.49 -17.06 8.38
N SER A 146 4.22 -16.80 7.31
CA SER A 146 3.58 -16.53 6.02
C SER A 146 2.74 -17.72 5.59
N ALA A 147 1.54 -17.45 5.05
CA ALA A 147 0.70 -18.50 4.49
C ALA A 147 1.45 -19.22 3.35
N GLU A 148 1.30 -20.54 3.27
CA GLU A 148 1.90 -21.35 2.19
C GLU A 148 1.19 -21.11 0.85
N LYS A 149 -0.08 -20.72 0.89
CA LYS A 149 -0.92 -20.53 -0.29
C LYS A 149 -1.65 -19.20 -0.22
N ALA A 150 -1.88 -18.60 -1.39
CA ALA A 150 -2.71 -17.40 -1.48
C ALA A 150 -4.10 -17.67 -0.87
N PRO A 151 -4.62 -16.79 -0.03
CA PRO A 151 -5.91 -16.97 0.65
C PRO A 151 -7.11 -16.78 -0.28
N TRP A 152 -6.84 -16.46 -1.53
CA TRP A 152 -7.87 -16.07 -2.49
C TRP A 152 -8.60 -17.29 -3.07
N ARG A 153 -9.93 -17.22 -3.07
CA ARG A 153 -10.76 -18.07 -3.90
C ARG A 153 -11.03 -17.36 -5.22
N TYR A 154 -11.01 -18.10 -6.33
CA TYR A 154 -11.28 -17.55 -7.65
C TYR A 154 -12.60 -18.06 -8.19
N TYR A 155 -13.29 -17.22 -8.95
CA TYR A 155 -14.43 -17.62 -9.75
C TYR A 155 -14.22 -17.16 -11.21
N ARG A 156 -14.80 -17.87 -12.14
CA ARG A 156 -14.72 -17.55 -13.57
C ARG A 156 -15.90 -16.68 -14.01
N ARG A 157 -15.59 -15.66 -14.80
CA ARG A 157 -16.59 -14.90 -15.56
C ARG A 157 -16.11 -14.78 -17.00
N GLY A 158 -16.68 -15.58 -17.89
CA GLY A 158 -16.17 -15.75 -19.26
C GLY A 158 -14.76 -16.33 -19.25
N ARG A 159 -13.82 -15.65 -19.91
CA ARG A 159 -12.39 -16.02 -19.95
C ARG A 159 -11.57 -15.51 -18.78
N ARG A 160 -12.15 -14.75 -17.86
CA ARG A 160 -11.45 -14.09 -16.74
C ARG A 160 -11.64 -14.88 -15.46
N GLU A 161 -10.57 -15.01 -14.70
CA GLU A 161 -10.62 -15.43 -13.30
C GLU A 161 -10.60 -14.20 -12.40
N ILE A 162 -11.51 -14.14 -11.46
CA ILE A 162 -11.67 -13.01 -10.56
C ILE A 162 -11.48 -13.52 -9.14
N ALA A 163 -10.59 -12.87 -8.38
CA ALA A 163 -10.38 -13.19 -6.98
C ALA A 163 -11.60 -12.78 -6.16
N ARG A 164 -12.05 -13.66 -5.27
CA ARG A 164 -12.95 -13.30 -4.18
C ARG A 164 -12.11 -12.92 -2.97
N PHE A 165 -12.20 -11.69 -2.57
CA PHE A 165 -11.55 -11.23 -1.36
C PHE A 165 -12.36 -11.69 -0.15
N GLY A 166 -11.68 -12.21 0.89
CA GLY A 166 -12.21 -12.13 2.23
C GLY A 166 -12.25 -10.65 2.64
N GLN A 167 -13.20 -10.26 3.45
CA GLN A 167 -13.20 -8.92 4.03
C GLN A 167 -12.03 -8.85 5.01
N VAL A 168 -11.03 -8.01 4.73
CA VAL A 168 -9.97 -7.68 5.68
C VAL A 168 -10.42 -6.42 6.38
N ASP A 169 -10.56 -6.49 7.70
CA ASP A 169 -10.82 -5.33 8.52
C ASP A 169 -9.51 -4.57 8.75
N PHE A 170 -9.37 -3.46 8.07
CA PHE A 170 -8.23 -2.55 8.23
C PHE A 170 -8.43 -1.53 9.37
N GLY A 171 -9.44 -1.73 10.23
CA GLY A 171 -9.75 -0.80 11.32
C GLY A 171 -10.33 0.54 10.84
N HIS A 172 -10.70 0.67 9.58
CA HIS A 172 -11.41 1.83 9.07
C HIS A 172 -12.91 1.70 9.36
N GLU A 173 -13.52 2.76 9.89
CA GLU A 173 -14.96 2.88 9.87
C GLU A 173 -15.43 2.95 8.40
N TYR A 174 -15.71 1.81 7.82
CA TYR A 174 -16.48 1.77 6.59
C TYR A 174 -17.89 2.23 6.92
N THR A 175 -18.22 3.47 6.62
CA THR A 175 -19.63 3.82 6.46
C THR A 175 -20.20 2.84 5.44
N ARG A 176 -21.01 1.90 5.91
CA ARG A 176 -21.70 0.90 5.08
C ARG A 176 -22.68 1.58 4.12
N ARG A 177 -22.20 2.28 3.12
CA ARG A 177 -22.95 2.50 1.89
C ARG A 177 -22.62 1.31 0.97
N THR A 178 -23.20 0.17 1.28
CA THR A 178 -23.32 -0.94 0.36
C THR A 178 -24.14 -0.48 -0.83
N TRP A 179 -23.47 -0.13 -1.91
CA TRP A 179 -24.12 -0.04 -3.20
C TRP A 179 -24.41 -1.47 -3.63
N PHE A 180 -25.63 -1.91 -3.39
CA PHE A 180 -26.11 -3.13 -4.00
C PHE A 180 -26.23 -2.90 -5.50
N LEU A 181 -25.34 -3.50 -6.27
CA LEU A 181 -25.63 -3.80 -7.65
C LEU A 181 -26.84 -4.73 -7.65
N ARG A 182 -28.04 -4.19 -7.81
CA ARG A 182 -29.22 -5.00 -8.11
C ARG A 182 -28.89 -5.82 -9.35
N LYS A 183 -29.06 -7.13 -9.23
CA LYS A 183 -29.10 -8.02 -10.39
C LYS A 183 -30.19 -7.50 -11.32
N ALA A 184 -29.79 -7.05 -12.51
CA ALA A 184 -30.70 -6.98 -13.65
C ALA A 184 -30.83 -8.38 -14.23
#